data_bc7b6fc665752837c6db3efab7120706
#
_entry.id   bc7b6fc665752837c6db3efab7120706
#
_cell.length_a   1.000
_cell.length_b   1.000
_cell.length_c   1.000
_cell.angle_alpha   90.00
_cell.angle_beta   90.00
_cell.angle_gamma   90.00
#
_symmetry.space_group_name_H-M   'P 1'
#
loop_
_entity.id
_entity.type
_entity.pdbx_description
1 polymer ?
#
loop_
_entity_poly.entity_id
_entity_poly.type
_entity_poly.pdbx_seq_one_letter_code
_entity_poly.pdbx_strand_id
1 'polypeptide(L)'
;MKLQSIQILRGIAALLVVVYHVRAMEILAIGNNGLSETPLLNGFVTNGYAGVDLFFVISGFIMVYVTEGTRSGVKASLEFLFARATRIYPLWWVFAALMTLMFVVYNATGFGAGWERVGQGQPLIPYMIKSFLLVPQNAHPVLGVGWTLIHEMYFYAAFTLMLLVPRRFWLWILLAWGSVIAGGSFFGLTKPFAADFSALVFYPMTMEFIMGAVVGLAVSSGIAWRSGLVTLIAVLWLAAALTFQGVDDANLMMWGRVVWFGLPCTLLVYGFATLELSNRQAWLVPAFFGAIVAGLISLLYNVVGDSTITDRFGAAVMSSVVGAIAMMVVLWFGWLGGQAMPKRVHALEPQLQVIYRGLARLGDWSFSLYLCHPLLFAPVRLVFAPLGKIEPLAPVFQVGHSGPLDNIAFFVASLTAAILVAALAYRFIERPLIIGFGKLRERLFYRQPVEVTAD
;
A
#
# COMPACT_ATOMS: atom_id res chain seq x y z
N MET A 1 -13.56 -15.70 6.74
CA MET A 1 -13.90 -15.47 5.31
C MET A 1 -12.96 -14.43 4.75
N LYS A 2 -12.44 -14.59 3.53
CA LYS A 2 -11.51 -13.63 2.89
C LYS A 2 -12.35 -12.60 2.12
N LEU A 3 -12.32 -11.33 2.51
CA LEU A 3 -13.02 -10.27 1.81
C LEU A 3 -12.27 -9.91 0.51
N GLN A 4 -12.93 -10.05 -0.64
CA GLN A 4 -12.35 -9.76 -1.95
C GLN A 4 -12.15 -8.24 -2.15
N SER A 5 -13.06 -7.42 -1.64
CA SER A 5 -12.95 -5.96 -1.66
C SER A 5 -11.68 -5.47 -0.97
N ILE A 6 -11.31 -6.08 0.15
CA ILE A 6 -10.06 -5.76 0.86
C ILE A 6 -8.85 -6.21 0.05
N GLN A 7 -8.94 -7.33 -0.69
CA GLN A 7 -7.84 -7.71 -1.60
C GLN A 7 -7.69 -6.70 -2.75
N ILE A 8 -8.78 -6.19 -3.30
CA ILE A 8 -8.74 -5.14 -4.32
C ILE A 8 -8.06 -3.89 -3.78
N LEU A 9 -8.43 -3.43 -2.59
CA LEU A 9 -7.80 -2.28 -1.95
C LEU A 9 -6.29 -2.49 -1.72
N ARG A 10 -5.86 -3.70 -1.35
CA ARG A 10 -4.43 -4.05 -1.24
C ARG A 10 -3.71 -3.97 -2.58
N GLY A 11 -4.35 -4.42 -3.65
CA GLY A 11 -3.80 -4.31 -5.01
C GLY A 11 -3.64 -2.86 -5.45
N ILE A 12 -4.65 -2.02 -5.18
CA ILE A 12 -4.60 -0.58 -5.46
C ILE A 12 -3.50 0.09 -4.64
N ALA A 13 -3.39 -0.21 -3.35
CA ALA A 13 -2.35 0.31 -2.48
C ALA A 13 -0.94 0.00 -3.01
N ALA A 14 -0.70 -1.25 -3.44
CA ALA A 14 0.58 -1.64 -4.04
C ALA A 14 0.86 -0.89 -5.34
N LEU A 15 -0.14 -0.76 -6.22
CA LEU A 15 0.01 -0.01 -7.48
C LEU A 15 0.33 1.46 -7.24
N LEU A 16 -0.35 2.13 -6.30
CA LEU A 16 -0.08 3.52 -5.94
C LEU A 16 1.38 3.70 -5.51
N VAL A 17 1.90 2.80 -4.68
CA VAL A 17 3.30 2.83 -4.24
C VAL A 17 4.27 2.62 -5.40
N VAL A 18 3.99 1.67 -6.30
CA VAL A 18 4.84 1.43 -7.48
C VAL A 18 4.85 2.65 -8.39
N VAL A 19 3.68 3.20 -8.70
CA VAL A 19 3.50 4.40 -9.53
C VAL A 19 4.30 5.58 -8.95
N TYR A 20 4.20 5.81 -7.65
CA TYR A 20 4.98 6.83 -6.96
C TYR A 20 6.48 6.63 -7.14
N HIS A 21 7.00 5.42 -6.89
CA HIS A 21 8.43 5.17 -6.96
C HIS A 21 8.98 5.24 -8.39
N VAL A 22 8.24 4.75 -9.40
CA VAL A 22 8.62 4.91 -10.81
C VAL A 22 8.77 6.39 -11.13
N ARG A 23 7.76 7.20 -10.76
CA ARG A 23 7.78 8.65 -11.04
C ARG A 23 8.89 9.36 -10.27
N ALA A 24 9.13 9.01 -9.03
CA ALA A 24 10.23 9.58 -8.23
C ALA A 24 11.59 9.31 -8.87
N MET A 25 11.81 8.10 -9.41
CA MET A 25 13.05 7.75 -10.10
C MET A 25 13.22 8.50 -11.41
N GLU A 26 12.15 8.77 -12.13
CA GLU A 26 12.11 9.53 -13.36
C GLU A 26 12.43 11.01 -13.12
N ILE A 27 11.75 11.64 -12.15
CA ILE A 27 12.03 13.03 -11.74
C ILE A 27 13.49 13.19 -11.30
N LEU A 28 14.02 12.22 -10.55
CA LEU A 28 15.43 12.22 -10.16
C LEU A 28 16.36 12.16 -11.38
N ALA A 29 16.03 11.35 -12.40
CA ALA A 29 16.81 11.26 -13.61
C ALA A 29 16.79 12.57 -14.42
N ILE A 30 15.61 13.21 -14.54
CA ILE A 30 15.43 14.51 -15.18
C ILE A 30 16.25 15.59 -14.47
N GLY A 31 16.17 15.64 -13.14
CA GLY A 31 16.94 16.60 -12.31
C GLY A 31 18.45 16.40 -12.41
N ASN A 32 18.93 15.14 -12.47
CA ASN A 32 20.35 14.84 -12.64
C ASN A 32 20.89 15.30 -14.01
N ASN A 33 20.03 15.45 -15.02
CA ASN A 33 20.36 16.00 -16.33
C ASN A 33 20.22 17.53 -16.37
N GLY A 34 19.97 18.20 -15.24
CA GLY A 34 19.79 19.65 -15.17
C GLY A 34 18.48 20.15 -15.78
N LEU A 35 17.53 19.26 -16.03
CA LEU A 35 16.22 19.57 -16.60
C LEU A 35 15.16 19.60 -15.49
N SER A 36 14.03 20.24 -15.80
CA SER A 36 12.84 20.24 -14.96
C SER A 36 11.62 19.89 -15.79
N GLU A 37 10.69 19.19 -15.19
CA GLU A 37 9.43 18.84 -15.84
C GLU A 37 8.27 19.06 -14.88
N THR A 38 7.14 19.44 -15.44
CA THR A 38 5.90 19.52 -14.67
C THR A 38 5.39 18.10 -14.38
N PRO A 39 4.97 17.82 -13.15
CA PRO A 39 4.50 16.49 -12.79
C PRO A 39 3.36 16.00 -13.70
N LEU A 40 3.53 14.82 -14.28
CA LEU A 40 2.47 14.14 -15.01
C LEU A 40 1.29 13.89 -14.05
N LEU A 41 0.04 14.16 -14.48
CA LEU A 41 -1.15 14.01 -13.61
C LEU A 41 -1.11 14.83 -12.31
N ASN A 42 -0.35 15.89 -12.28
CA ASN A 42 -0.40 16.97 -11.26
C ASN A 42 -0.31 16.45 -9.83
N GLY A 43 0.07 15.89 -9.13
CA GLY A 43 0.11 15.42 -7.73
C GLY A 43 -0.42 14.01 -7.55
N PHE A 44 -1.33 13.54 -8.36
CA PHE A 44 -1.91 12.20 -8.21
C PHE A 44 -0.84 11.09 -8.20
N VAL A 45 0.12 11.17 -9.12
CA VAL A 45 1.21 10.18 -9.23
C VAL A 45 2.25 10.39 -8.13
N THR A 46 2.61 11.63 -7.84
CA THR A 46 3.60 11.99 -6.81
C THR A 46 3.09 11.72 -5.39
N ASN A 47 1.78 11.71 -5.17
CA ASN A 47 1.16 11.36 -3.90
C ASN A 47 0.80 9.87 -3.76
N GLY A 48 1.19 9.04 -4.71
CA GLY A 48 0.96 7.58 -4.68
C GLY A 48 1.55 6.86 -3.46
N TYR A 49 2.45 7.50 -2.71
CA TYR A 49 2.91 7.00 -1.41
C TYR A 49 1.75 6.78 -0.41
N ALA A 50 0.60 7.42 -0.61
CA ALA A 50 -0.65 7.17 0.13
C ALA A 50 -1.11 5.70 0.09
N GLY A 51 -0.59 4.89 -0.83
CA GLY A 51 -0.77 3.45 -0.80
C GLY A 51 -0.26 2.79 0.49
N VAL A 52 0.75 3.37 1.15
CA VAL A 52 1.25 2.91 2.46
C VAL A 52 0.21 3.13 3.55
N ASP A 53 -0.44 4.30 3.56
CA ASP A 53 -1.50 4.66 4.52
C ASP A 53 -2.66 3.68 4.41
N LEU A 54 -3.04 3.34 3.18
CA LEU A 54 -4.06 2.33 2.92
C LEU A 54 -3.62 0.93 3.41
N PHE A 55 -2.36 0.55 3.23
CA PHE A 55 -1.85 -0.71 3.77
C PHE A 55 -1.91 -0.75 5.29
N PHE A 56 -1.56 0.32 5.98
CA PHE A 56 -1.58 0.37 7.45
C PHE A 56 -3.00 0.22 7.99
N VAL A 57 -3.96 0.95 7.42
CA VAL A 57 -5.38 0.80 7.77
C VAL A 57 -5.88 -0.63 7.51
N ILE A 58 -5.57 -1.20 6.33
CA ILE A 58 -5.94 -2.58 6.00
C ILE A 58 -5.31 -3.57 6.97
N SER A 59 -4.04 -3.39 7.37
CA SER A 59 -3.37 -4.27 8.33
C SER A 59 -4.09 -4.24 9.68
N GLY A 60 -4.41 -3.06 10.20
CA GLY A 60 -5.19 -2.92 11.43
C GLY A 60 -6.56 -3.61 11.35
N PHE A 61 -7.29 -3.39 10.27
CA PHE A 61 -8.59 -4.02 10.01
C PHE A 61 -8.48 -5.55 9.99
N ILE A 62 -7.56 -6.10 9.19
CA ILE A 62 -7.40 -7.54 9.02
C ILE A 62 -7.05 -8.21 10.35
N MET A 63 -6.20 -7.61 11.19
CA MET A 63 -5.81 -8.22 12.47
C MET A 63 -7.02 -8.48 13.35
N VAL A 64 -7.91 -7.52 13.48
CA VAL A 64 -9.13 -7.64 14.27
C VAL A 64 -10.14 -8.57 13.62
N TYR A 65 -10.29 -8.49 12.29
CA TYR A 65 -11.26 -9.27 11.54
C TYR A 65 -10.92 -10.77 11.52
N VAL A 66 -9.64 -11.15 11.31
CA VAL A 66 -9.23 -12.56 11.26
C VAL A 66 -9.13 -13.22 12.62
N THR A 67 -9.06 -12.43 13.69
CA THR A 67 -9.05 -12.93 15.08
C THR A 67 -10.44 -12.95 15.71
N GLU A 68 -11.49 -12.70 14.93
CA GLU A 68 -12.87 -12.84 15.38
C GLU A 68 -13.13 -14.28 15.84
N GLY A 69 -13.77 -14.43 17.01
CA GLY A 69 -14.03 -15.75 17.60
C GLY A 69 -12.82 -16.43 18.25
N THR A 70 -11.60 -15.87 18.11
CA THR A 70 -10.42 -16.43 18.79
C THR A 70 -10.47 -16.13 20.30
N ARG A 71 -10.25 -17.16 21.13
CA ARG A 71 -10.15 -16.99 22.58
C ARG A 71 -8.85 -16.27 22.93
N SER A 72 -8.93 -15.27 23.80
CA SER A 72 -7.74 -14.56 24.33
C SER A 72 -6.82 -15.50 25.09
N GLY A 73 -5.51 -15.27 25.04
CA GLY A 73 -4.53 -16.02 25.80
C GLY A 73 -3.21 -16.25 25.07
N VAL A 74 -2.26 -16.82 25.79
CA VAL A 74 -0.88 -17.01 25.32
C VAL A 74 -0.79 -17.80 24.02
N LYS A 75 -1.57 -18.91 23.89
CA LYS A 75 -1.58 -19.74 22.69
C LYS A 75 -1.99 -18.94 21.46
N ALA A 76 -3.10 -18.17 21.56
CA ALA A 76 -3.58 -17.33 20.47
C ALA A 76 -2.58 -16.23 20.09
N SER A 77 -1.95 -15.62 21.10
CA SER A 77 -0.91 -14.59 20.92
C SER A 77 0.30 -15.14 20.17
N LEU A 78 0.83 -16.29 20.58
CA LEU A 78 1.98 -16.92 19.94
C LEU A 78 1.66 -17.43 18.52
N GLU A 79 0.48 -18.01 18.33
CA GLU A 79 0.02 -18.45 17.01
C GLU A 79 -0.10 -17.25 16.05
N PHE A 80 -0.68 -16.14 16.51
CA PHE A 80 -0.80 -14.92 15.75
C PHE A 80 0.58 -14.38 15.36
N LEU A 81 1.49 -14.22 16.34
CA LEU A 81 2.84 -13.72 16.09
C LEU A 81 3.59 -14.61 15.09
N PHE A 82 3.52 -15.93 15.24
CA PHE A 82 4.08 -16.88 14.30
C PHE A 82 3.53 -16.70 12.89
N ALA A 83 2.20 -16.60 12.77
CA ALA A 83 1.54 -16.42 11.47
C ALA A 83 1.93 -15.10 10.79
N ARG A 84 2.16 -14.02 11.56
CA ARG A 84 2.58 -12.72 11.02
C ARG A 84 4.07 -12.71 10.68
N ALA A 85 4.93 -13.21 11.55
CA ALA A 85 6.36 -13.30 11.29
C ALA A 85 6.65 -14.16 10.03
N THR A 86 6.03 -15.33 9.92
CA THR A 86 6.18 -16.21 8.75
C THR A 86 5.53 -15.66 7.47
N ARG A 87 4.65 -14.69 7.57
CA ARG A 87 4.08 -13.97 6.42
C ARG A 87 5.07 -12.95 5.86
N ILE A 88 5.86 -12.28 6.73
CA ILE A 88 6.73 -11.17 6.34
C ILE A 88 8.17 -11.65 6.09
N TYR A 89 8.83 -12.22 7.11
CA TYR A 89 10.27 -12.44 7.11
C TYR A 89 10.79 -13.32 5.96
N PRO A 90 10.19 -14.46 5.59
CA PRO A 90 10.76 -15.32 4.56
C PRO A 90 10.87 -14.62 3.20
N LEU A 91 9.82 -13.92 2.78
CA LEU A 91 9.83 -13.19 1.52
C LEU A 91 10.70 -11.92 1.60
N TRP A 92 10.67 -11.23 2.74
CA TRP A 92 11.54 -10.10 3.02
C TRP A 92 13.01 -10.47 2.87
N TRP A 93 13.46 -11.57 3.45
CA TRP A 93 14.85 -12.02 3.36
C TRP A 93 15.28 -12.33 1.92
N VAL A 94 14.40 -12.92 1.11
CA VAL A 94 14.69 -13.16 -0.31
C VAL A 94 14.96 -11.84 -1.04
N PHE A 95 14.07 -10.86 -0.93
CA PHE A 95 14.22 -9.60 -1.66
C PHE A 95 15.31 -8.70 -1.06
N ALA A 96 15.51 -8.71 0.25
CA ALA A 96 16.62 -8.01 0.90
C ALA A 96 17.99 -8.59 0.47
N ALA A 97 18.11 -9.92 0.37
CA ALA A 97 19.31 -10.57 -0.13
C ALA A 97 19.58 -10.24 -1.61
N LEU A 98 18.53 -10.24 -2.46
CA LEU A 98 18.65 -9.82 -3.86
C LEU A 98 19.09 -8.36 -3.99
N MET A 99 18.53 -7.46 -3.18
CA MET A 99 18.94 -6.05 -3.16
C MET A 99 20.38 -5.92 -2.68
N THR A 100 20.80 -6.67 -1.65
CA THR A 100 22.17 -6.70 -1.18
C THR A 100 23.12 -7.15 -2.28
N LEU A 101 22.79 -8.23 -2.98
CA LEU A 101 23.58 -8.72 -4.12
C LEU A 101 23.69 -7.66 -5.22
N MET A 102 22.58 -6.98 -5.53
CA MET A 102 22.56 -5.91 -6.52
C MET A 102 23.50 -4.76 -6.13
N PHE A 103 23.54 -4.35 -4.87
CA PHE A 103 24.48 -3.34 -4.38
C PHE A 103 25.94 -3.82 -4.45
N VAL A 104 26.22 -5.08 -4.13
CA VAL A 104 27.58 -5.65 -4.28
C VAL A 104 28.03 -5.58 -5.73
N VAL A 105 27.19 -5.99 -6.68
CA VAL A 105 27.50 -5.94 -8.11
C VAL A 105 27.71 -4.49 -8.58
N TYR A 106 26.83 -3.57 -8.20
CA TYR A 106 26.94 -2.16 -8.59
C TYR A 106 28.18 -1.49 -8.00
N ASN A 107 28.53 -1.81 -6.75
CA ASN A 107 29.74 -1.28 -6.14
C ASN A 107 31.00 -1.82 -6.84
N ALA A 108 31.02 -3.09 -7.23
CA ALA A 108 32.13 -3.71 -7.95
C ALA A 108 32.29 -3.16 -9.37
N THR A 109 31.21 -2.72 -10.02
CA THR A 109 31.22 -2.20 -11.39
C THR A 109 31.30 -0.67 -11.48
N GLY A 110 31.31 0.04 -10.36
CA GLY A 110 31.26 1.51 -10.32
C GLY A 110 29.91 2.11 -10.75
N PHE A 111 28.89 1.29 -10.92
CA PHE A 111 27.56 1.67 -11.45
C PHE A 111 26.56 2.02 -10.36
N GLY A 112 26.89 2.70 -9.30
CA GLY A 112 25.88 3.04 -8.32
C GLY A 112 26.37 3.77 -7.08
N ALA A 113 25.41 4.10 -6.22
CA ALA A 113 25.71 4.63 -4.90
C ALA A 113 26.37 3.53 -4.06
N GLY A 114 27.58 3.78 -3.57
CA GLY A 114 28.27 2.88 -2.66
C GLY A 114 27.48 2.66 -1.35
N TRP A 115 27.91 1.68 -0.59
CA TRP A 115 27.33 1.33 0.72
C TRP A 115 27.16 2.52 1.67
N GLU A 116 28.07 3.50 1.59
CA GLU A 116 28.05 4.72 2.41
C GLU A 116 26.76 5.55 2.19
N ARG A 117 26.26 5.61 0.95
CA ARG A 117 25.01 6.30 0.65
C ARG A 117 23.80 5.53 1.17
N VAL A 118 23.79 4.21 1.03
CA VAL A 118 22.68 3.38 1.44
C VAL A 118 22.56 3.32 2.96
N GLY A 119 23.70 3.08 3.65
CA GLY A 119 23.76 3.00 5.10
C GLY A 119 23.85 4.36 5.81
N GLN A 120 23.93 5.48 5.07
CA GLN A 120 24.07 6.83 5.63
C GLN A 120 25.22 6.93 6.65
N GLY A 121 26.37 6.34 6.31
CA GLY A 121 27.57 6.34 7.17
C GLY A 121 27.54 5.35 8.35
N GLN A 122 26.50 4.52 8.48
CA GLN A 122 26.49 3.50 9.53
C GLN A 122 27.45 2.35 9.23
N PRO A 123 28.04 1.68 10.27
CA PRO A 123 28.85 0.49 10.06
C PRO A 123 28.06 -0.60 9.35
N LEU A 124 28.64 -1.21 8.31
CA LEU A 124 27.96 -2.13 7.39
C LEU A 124 27.28 -3.31 8.11
N ILE A 125 28.03 -4.01 9.00
CA ILE A 125 27.52 -5.22 9.65
C ILE A 125 26.30 -4.94 10.54
N PRO A 126 26.33 -3.98 11.49
CA PRO A 126 25.15 -3.60 12.27
C PRO A 126 24.01 -3.13 11.40
N TYR A 127 24.26 -2.35 10.35
CA TYR A 127 23.26 -1.89 9.40
C TYR A 127 22.53 -3.05 8.70
N MET A 128 23.31 -4.05 8.22
CA MET A 128 22.74 -5.23 7.56
C MET A 128 21.90 -6.08 8.53
N ILE A 129 22.42 -6.34 9.73
CA ILE A 129 21.68 -7.11 10.75
C ILE A 129 20.34 -6.42 11.07
N LYS A 130 20.36 -5.12 11.33
CA LYS A 130 19.13 -4.36 11.60
C LYS A 130 18.16 -4.37 10.41
N SER A 131 18.68 -4.23 9.19
CA SER A 131 17.87 -4.29 7.96
C SER A 131 17.18 -5.65 7.81
N PHE A 132 17.89 -6.76 7.98
CA PHE A 132 17.33 -8.10 7.83
C PHE A 132 16.34 -8.46 8.96
N LEU A 133 16.58 -7.94 10.17
CA LEU A 133 15.70 -8.15 11.32
C LEU A 133 14.54 -7.14 11.42
N LEU A 134 14.46 -6.15 10.50
CA LEU A 134 13.46 -5.08 10.53
C LEU A 134 13.45 -4.33 11.88
N VAL A 135 14.64 -3.98 12.35
CA VAL A 135 14.83 -3.21 13.60
C VAL A 135 15.00 -1.73 13.26
N PRO A 136 14.45 -0.81 14.08
CA PRO A 136 14.63 0.63 13.91
C PRO A 136 16.10 1.05 13.77
N GLN A 137 16.39 1.95 12.82
CA GLN A 137 17.73 2.48 12.56
C GLN A 137 17.64 3.84 11.87
N ASN A 138 18.73 4.62 11.92
CA ASN A 138 18.80 5.98 11.36
C ASN A 138 18.88 6.03 9.82
N ALA A 139 18.77 4.91 9.13
CA ALA A 139 18.69 4.83 7.68
C ALA A 139 17.55 3.90 7.27
N HIS A 140 17.12 4.01 6.02
CA HIS A 140 16.23 3.00 5.47
C HIS A 140 16.91 1.62 5.47
N PRO A 141 16.16 0.52 5.64
CA PRO A 141 16.69 -0.83 5.43
C PRO A 141 17.31 -0.99 4.04
N VAL A 142 18.12 -2.03 3.85
CA VAL A 142 18.81 -2.31 2.57
C VAL A 142 17.86 -2.32 1.37
N LEU A 143 16.65 -2.80 1.53
CA LEU A 143 15.54 -2.58 0.61
C LEU A 143 14.66 -1.47 1.21
N GLY A 144 14.74 -0.27 0.64
CA GLY A 144 14.22 0.97 1.23
C GLY A 144 12.78 0.89 1.71
N VAL A 145 11.90 0.24 0.96
CA VAL A 145 10.48 0.07 1.32
C VAL A 145 10.25 -0.72 2.62
N GLY A 146 11.27 -1.39 3.15
CA GLY A 146 11.20 -2.13 4.42
C GLY A 146 10.95 -1.26 5.66
N TRP A 147 11.09 0.07 5.57
CA TRP A 147 10.76 0.95 6.68
C TRP A 147 9.32 0.77 7.16
N THR A 148 8.38 0.52 6.25
CA THR A 148 6.97 0.26 6.57
C THR A 148 6.79 -1.07 7.29
N LEU A 149 7.61 -2.09 6.95
CA LEU A 149 7.58 -3.39 7.61
C LEU A 149 8.08 -3.32 9.06
N ILE A 150 8.98 -2.37 9.38
CA ILE A 150 9.39 -2.09 10.76
C ILE A 150 8.16 -1.64 11.58
N HIS A 151 7.37 -0.71 11.04
CA HIS A 151 6.12 -0.25 11.68
C HIS A 151 5.10 -1.39 11.78
N GLU A 152 4.97 -2.19 10.73
CA GLU A 152 4.03 -3.32 10.69
C GLU A 152 4.42 -4.37 11.75
N MET A 153 5.70 -4.71 11.90
CA MET A 153 6.17 -5.64 12.94
C MET A 153 5.97 -5.10 14.35
N TYR A 154 6.18 -3.80 14.56
CA TYR A 154 5.86 -3.14 15.83
C TYR A 154 4.36 -3.26 16.16
N PHE A 155 3.50 -2.97 15.17
CA PHE A 155 2.06 -3.11 15.34
C PHE A 155 1.67 -4.56 15.64
N TYR A 156 2.25 -5.55 14.96
CA TYR A 156 2.00 -6.96 15.25
C TYR A 156 2.44 -7.37 16.67
N ALA A 157 3.58 -6.86 17.13
CA ALA A 157 4.02 -7.11 18.50
C ALA A 157 3.04 -6.54 19.54
N ALA A 158 2.61 -5.30 19.35
CA ALA A 158 1.61 -4.66 20.21
C ALA A 158 0.26 -5.39 20.16
N PHE A 159 -0.21 -5.79 18.98
CA PHE A 159 -1.44 -6.55 18.83
C PHE A 159 -1.35 -7.96 19.46
N THR A 160 -0.17 -8.59 19.40
CA THR A 160 0.09 -9.87 20.11
C THR A 160 -0.14 -9.73 21.61
N LEU A 161 0.30 -8.62 22.22
CA LEU A 161 0.02 -8.33 23.63
C LEU A 161 -1.47 -8.07 23.87
N MET A 162 -2.14 -7.39 22.96
CA MET A 162 -3.59 -7.14 23.05
C MET A 162 -4.40 -8.44 23.03
N LEU A 163 -3.95 -9.49 22.33
CA LEU A 163 -4.59 -10.81 22.30
C LEU A 163 -4.56 -11.55 23.64
N LEU A 164 -3.73 -11.13 24.59
CA LEU A 164 -3.76 -11.66 25.96
C LEU A 164 -4.99 -11.18 26.74
N VAL A 165 -5.62 -10.08 26.29
CA VAL A 165 -6.73 -9.42 26.96
C VAL A 165 -8.05 -9.76 26.24
N PRO A 166 -9.17 -9.99 26.98
CA PRO A 166 -10.47 -10.24 26.38
C PRO A 166 -10.91 -9.15 25.40
N ARG A 167 -11.51 -9.55 24.27
CA ARG A 167 -11.89 -8.66 23.13
C ARG A 167 -12.73 -7.45 23.57
N ARG A 168 -13.56 -7.57 24.61
CA ARG A 168 -14.40 -6.46 25.15
C ARG A 168 -13.59 -5.23 25.59
N PHE A 169 -12.31 -5.38 25.87
CA PHE A 169 -11.42 -4.29 26.30
C PHE A 169 -10.62 -3.70 25.14
N TRP A 170 -10.63 -4.31 23.94
CA TRP A 170 -9.77 -3.90 22.82
C TRP A 170 -10.00 -2.47 22.39
N LEU A 171 -11.27 -2.00 22.33
CA LEU A 171 -11.55 -0.61 22.01
C LEU A 171 -10.87 0.36 22.98
N TRP A 172 -10.92 0.07 24.27
CA TRP A 172 -10.28 0.91 25.28
C TRP A 172 -8.76 0.89 25.19
N ILE A 173 -8.17 -0.26 24.90
CA ILE A 173 -6.72 -0.39 24.68
C ILE A 173 -6.30 0.41 23.43
N LEU A 174 -7.04 0.31 22.32
CA LEU A 174 -6.77 1.06 21.11
C LEU A 174 -6.89 2.58 21.33
N LEU A 175 -7.92 3.03 22.05
CA LEU A 175 -8.09 4.44 22.42
C LEU A 175 -6.96 4.93 23.32
N ALA A 176 -6.58 4.15 24.34
CA ALA A 176 -5.46 4.48 25.21
C ALA A 176 -4.14 4.56 24.43
N TRP A 177 -3.89 3.60 23.53
CA TRP A 177 -2.70 3.62 22.67
C TRP A 177 -2.68 4.85 21.75
N GLY A 178 -3.81 5.18 21.10
CA GLY A 178 -3.94 6.39 20.30
C GLY A 178 -3.70 7.67 21.11
N SER A 179 -4.20 7.70 22.37
CA SER A 179 -3.97 8.82 23.28
C SER A 179 -2.50 8.99 23.66
N VAL A 180 -1.76 7.88 23.82
CA VAL A 180 -0.30 7.91 24.05
C VAL A 180 0.44 8.51 22.85
N ILE A 181 0.07 8.14 21.64
CA ILE A 181 0.68 8.69 20.42
C ILE A 181 0.37 10.19 20.30
N ALA A 182 -0.89 10.58 20.50
CA ALA A 182 -1.30 11.99 20.45
C ALA A 182 -0.61 12.82 21.55
N GLY A 183 -0.53 12.29 22.77
CA GLY A 183 0.20 12.90 23.89
C GLY A 183 1.69 13.04 23.59
N GLY A 184 2.31 11.99 23.01
CA GLY A 184 3.71 12.06 22.59
C GLY A 184 3.98 13.20 21.60
N SER A 185 3.07 13.41 20.66
CA SER A 185 3.17 14.57 19.75
C SER A 185 3.00 15.91 20.47
N PHE A 186 2.04 16.01 21.38
CA PHE A 186 1.84 17.22 22.18
C PHE A 186 3.08 17.58 23.00
N PHE A 187 3.80 16.60 23.53
CA PHE A 187 5.05 16.80 24.26
C PHE A 187 6.31 16.83 23.39
N GLY A 188 6.19 16.90 22.06
CA GLY A 188 7.32 16.99 21.13
C GLY A 188 8.19 15.73 21.04
N LEU A 189 7.66 14.56 21.43
CA LEU A 189 8.38 13.28 21.37
C LEU A 189 8.36 12.64 19.97
N THR A 190 7.58 13.18 19.04
CA THR A 190 7.49 12.69 17.67
C THR A 190 8.75 13.05 16.90
N LYS A 191 9.36 12.06 16.27
CA LYS A 191 10.54 12.23 15.40
C LYS A 191 10.22 11.76 13.98
N PRO A 192 10.76 12.43 12.95
CA PRO A 192 10.63 11.92 11.59
C PRO A 192 11.35 10.57 11.46
N PHE A 193 10.73 9.64 10.78
CA PHE A 193 11.16 8.25 10.61
C PHE A 193 11.37 7.48 11.94
N ALA A 194 11.18 6.17 11.91
CA ALA A 194 11.39 5.33 13.09
C ALA A 194 12.90 5.03 13.29
N ALA A 195 13.68 6.06 13.57
CA ALA A 195 15.13 5.95 13.75
C ALA A 195 15.51 5.13 15.00
N ASP A 196 14.67 5.17 16.01
CA ASP A 196 14.82 4.40 17.25
C ASP A 196 13.45 3.89 17.75
N PHE A 197 13.46 3.07 18.79
CA PHE A 197 12.21 2.53 19.35
C PHE A 197 11.29 3.61 19.92
N SER A 198 11.82 4.70 20.47
CA SER A 198 11.01 5.78 21.00
C SER A 198 10.28 6.52 19.86
N ALA A 199 10.98 6.78 18.76
CA ALA A 199 10.40 7.36 17.56
C ALA A 199 9.29 6.47 16.97
N LEU A 200 9.47 5.16 17.01
CA LEU A 200 8.47 4.18 16.54
C LEU A 200 7.20 4.21 17.40
N VAL A 201 7.35 4.26 18.74
CA VAL A 201 6.22 4.28 19.68
C VAL A 201 5.32 5.51 19.48
N PHE A 202 5.91 6.68 19.24
CA PHE A 202 5.17 7.94 19.08
C PHE A 202 4.91 8.34 17.63
N TYR A 203 5.13 7.42 16.67
CA TYR A 203 4.97 7.73 15.26
C TYR A 203 3.50 7.85 14.85
N PRO A 204 3.06 9.00 14.30
CA PRO A 204 1.65 9.27 14.04
C PRO A 204 0.96 8.27 13.11
N MET A 205 1.66 7.70 12.11
CA MET A 205 1.08 6.71 11.20
C MET A 205 0.63 5.42 11.90
N THR A 206 1.07 5.17 13.14
CA THR A 206 0.50 4.08 13.95
C THR A 206 -1.00 4.28 14.22
N MET A 207 -1.49 5.52 14.17
CA MET A 207 -2.94 5.81 14.23
C MET A 207 -3.72 5.17 13.10
N GLU A 208 -3.12 4.95 11.94
CA GLU A 208 -3.78 4.32 10.79
C GLU A 208 -4.06 2.84 11.05
N PHE A 209 -3.12 2.13 11.67
CA PHE A 209 -3.36 0.78 12.17
C PHE A 209 -4.47 0.76 13.23
N ILE A 210 -4.45 1.71 14.17
CA ILE A 210 -5.45 1.82 15.24
C ILE A 210 -6.83 2.09 14.64
N MET A 211 -6.95 3.05 13.72
CA MET A 211 -8.19 3.35 13.02
C MET A 211 -8.71 2.14 12.24
N GLY A 212 -7.83 1.43 11.52
CA GLY A 212 -8.15 0.18 10.85
C GLY A 212 -8.67 -0.90 11.82
N ALA A 213 -8.02 -1.06 12.97
CA ALA A 213 -8.45 -1.99 14.01
C ALA A 213 -9.82 -1.62 14.60
N VAL A 214 -10.11 -0.34 14.82
CA VAL A 214 -11.43 0.16 15.24
C VAL A 214 -12.49 -0.16 14.19
N VAL A 215 -12.21 0.06 12.90
CA VAL A 215 -13.09 -0.36 11.80
C VAL A 215 -13.32 -1.87 11.84
N GLY A 216 -12.27 -2.66 12.08
CA GLY A 216 -12.39 -4.11 12.24
C GLY A 216 -13.34 -4.51 13.36
N LEU A 217 -13.27 -3.83 14.53
CA LEU A 217 -14.22 -4.03 15.63
C LEU A 217 -15.65 -3.68 15.23
N ALA A 218 -15.86 -2.52 14.61
CA ALA A 218 -17.18 -2.07 14.16
C ALA A 218 -17.82 -3.06 13.18
N VAL A 219 -17.07 -3.46 12.15
CA VAL A 219 -17.55 -4.38 11.10
C VAL A 219 -17.84 -5.77 11.69
N SER A 220 -16.96 -6.31 12.56
CA SER A 220 -17.21 -7.59 13.22
C SER A 220 -18.42 -7.55 14.19
N SER A 221 -18.77 -6.35 14.69
CA SER A 221 -19.97 -6.16 15.52
C SER A 221 -21.23 -5.95 14.66
N GLY A 222 -21.17 -6.11 13.33
CA GLY A 222 -22.31 -5.98 12.43
C GLY A 222 -22.68 -4.53 12.09
N ILE A 223 -21.84 -3.54 12.41
CA ILE A 223 -22.12 -2.13 12.10
C ILE A 223 -21.88 -1.91 10.61
N ALA A 224 -22.95 -1.62 9.87
CA ALA A 224 -22.96 -1.33 8.42
C ALA A 224 -23.81 -0.09 8.12
N TRP A 225 -23.45 1.05 8.73
CA TRP A 225 -24.20 2.29 8.58
C TRP A 225 -23.80 3.05 7.32
N ARG A 226 -24.76 3.31 6.42
CA ARG A 226 -24.63 4.14 5.20
C ARG A 226 -23.36 3.86 4.36
N SER A 227 -23.02 2.60 4.18
CA SER A 227 -21.79 2.15 3.52
C SER A 227 -21.49 2.86 2.19
N GLY A 228 -22.49 3.06 1.33
CA GLY A 228 -22.33 3.76 0.05
C GLY A 228 -21.93 5.23 0.22
N LEU A 229 -22.58 5.97 1.14
CA LEU A 229 -22.25 7.38 1.40
C LEU A 229 -20.84 7.51 2.00
N VAL A 230 -20.48 6.64 2.94
CA VAL A 230 -19.14 6.62 3.54
C VAL A 230 -18.08 6.34 2.48
N THR A 231 -18.32 5.37 1.59
CA THR A 231 -17.42 5.08 0.47
C THR A 231 -17.27 6.29 -0.46
N LEU A 232 -18.34 6.97 -0.78
CA LEU A 232 -18.31 8.17 -1.62
C LEU A 232 -17.46 9.27 -0.98
N ILE A 233 -17.70 9.59 0.30
CA ILE A 233 -16.93 10.60 1.04
C ILE A 233 -15.42 10.20 1.05
N ALA A 234 -15.13 8.93 1.29
CA ALA A 234 -13.77 8.42 1.31
C ALA A 234 -13.05 8.63 -0.01
N VAL A 235 -13.71 8.28 -1.13
CA VAL A 235 -13.12 8.42 -2.47
C VAL A 235 -12.93 9.88 -2.84
N LEU A 236 -13.90 10.74 -2.56
CA LEU A 236 -13.78 12.18 -2.82
C LEU A 236 -12.64 12.82 -2.02
N TRP A 237 -12.55 12.48 -0.74
CA TRP A 237 -11.48 13.00 0.12
C TRP A 237 -10.12 12.50 -0.34
N LEU A 238 -10.00 11.19 -0.61
CA LEU A 238 -8.73 10.61 -1.07
C LEU A 238 -8.31 11.17 -2.43
N ALA A 239 -9.25 11.35 -3.37
CA ALA A 239 -8.97 11.97 -4.67
C ALA A 239 -8.49 13.42 -4.51
N ALA A 240 -9.14 14.21 -3.65
CA ALA A 240 -8.72 15.56 -3.33
C ALA A 240 -7.31 15.57 -2.69
N ALA A 241 -7.06 14.70 -1.71
CA ALA A 241 -5.75 14.59 -1.08
C ALA A 241 -4.66 14.20 -2.08
N LEU A 242 -4.89 13.22 -2.95
CA LEU A 242 -3.95 12.80 -3.97
C LEU A 242 -3.64 13.90 -5.00
N THR A 243 -4.59 14.81 -5.24
CA THR A 243 -4.44 15.87 -6.24
C THR A 243 -3.80 17.14 -5.69
N PHE A 244 -4.19 17.54 -4.47
CA PHE A 244 -3.87 18.88 -3.95
C PHE A 244 -2.76 18.91 -2.91
N GLN A 245 -2.42 17.76 -2.31
CA GLN A 245 -1.43 17.75 -1.26
C GLN A 245 0.00 17.83 -1.84
N GLY A 246 0.81 18.77 -1.33
CA GLY A 246 2.22 18.92 -1.71
C GLY A 246 3.10 17.85 -1.06
N VAL A 247 4.18 17.46 -1.75
CA VAL A 247 5.16 16.47 -1.26
C VAL A 247 6.12 17.07 -0.22
N ASP A 248 6.32 18.37 -0.24
CA ASP A 248 7.39 19.06 0.50
C ASP A 248 7.01 19.46 1.94
N ASP A 249 5.81 19.13 2.38
CA ASP A 249 5.38 19.49 3.72
C ASP A 249 5.86 18.43 4.74
N ALA A 250 6.88 18.76 5.54
CA ALA A 250 7.39 17.89 6.59
C ALA A 250 6.31 17.45 7.59
N ASN A 251 5.25 18.25 7.77
CA ASN A 251 4.09 17.89 8.57
C ASN A 251 3.28 16.72 7.96
N LEU A 252 3.38 16.51 6.67
CA LEU A 252 2.74 15.38 5.98
C LEU A 252 3.29 14.02 6.40
N MET A 253 4.57 13.91 6.67
CA MET A 253 5.18 12.68 7.17
C MET A 253 4.72 12.33 8.58
N MET A 254 3.98 13.24 9.22
CA MET A 254 3.46 13.09 10.57
C MET A 254 1.92 13.15 10.59
N TRP A 255 1.32 14.08 11.33
CA TRP A 255 -0.14 14.15 11.50
C TRP A 255 -0.90 14.59 10.26
N GLY A 256 -0.32 15.46 9.43
CA GLY A 256 -0.93 15.84 8.16
C GLY A 256 -1.25 14.65 7.28
N ARG A 257 -0.34 13.68 7.24
CA ARG A 257 -0.52 12.44 6.48
C ARG A 257 -1.67 11.58 7.02
N VAL A 258 -1.77 11.43 8.33
CA VAL A 258 -2.89 10.71 8.97
C VAL A 258 -4.23 11.34 8.64
N VAL A 259 -4.31 12.69 8.62
CA VAL A 259 -5.55 13.41 8.30
C VAL A 259 -5.89 13.31 6.82
N TRP A 260 -4.91 13.60 5.94
CA TRP A 260 -5.19 13.68 4.51
C TRP A 260 -5.34 12.32 3.83
N PHE A 261 -4.62 11.30 4.29
CA PHE A 261 -4.64 9.97 3.69
C PHE A 261 -5.20 8.89 4.65
N GLY A 262 -4.79 8.87 5.90
CA GLY A 262 -5.21 7.85 6.87
C GLY A 262 -6.72 7.84 7.13
N LEU A 263 -7.34 9.02 7.33
CA LEU A 263 -8.78 9.10 7.56
C LEU A 263 -9.60 8.62 6.34
N PRO A 264 -9.40 9.14 5.12
CA PRO A 264 -10.16 8.66 3.96
C PRO A 264 -9.87 7.19 3.65
N CYS A 265 -8.66 6.69 3.84
CA CYS A 265 -8.36 5.24 3.73
C CYS A 265 -9.14 4.41 4.77
N THR A 266 -9.31 4.92 5.98
CA THR A 266 -10.12 4.29 7.03
C THR A 266 -11.59 4.18 6.62
N LEU A 267 -12.17 5.27 6.12
CA LEU A 267 -13.54 5.29 5.60
C LEU A 267 -13.70 4.37 4.37
N LEU A 268 -12.66 4.29 3.52
CA LEU A 268 -12.65 3.44 2.34
C LEU A 268 -12.67 1.96 2.72
N VAL A 269 -11.84 1.55 3.68
CA VAL A 269 -11.81 0.17 4.19
C VAL A 269 -13.14 -0.21 4.82
N TYR A 270 -13.74 0.68 5.63
CA TYR A 270 -15.07 0.47 6.20
C TYR A 270 -16.12 0.30 5.10
N GLY A 271 -16.16 1.23 4.14
CA GLY A 271 -17.15 1.22 3.06
C GLY A 271 -17.06 -0.05 2.21
N PHE A 272 -15.88 -0.43 1.79
CA PHE A 272 -15.64 -1.62 0.97
C PHE A 272 -15.99 -2.91 1.70
N ALA A 273 -15.57 -3.06 2.95
CA ALA A 273 -15.89 -4.23 3.76
C ALA A 273 -17.41 -4.37 3.99
N THR A 274 -18.08 -3.29 4.36
CA THR A 274 -19.52 -3.31 4.64
C THR A 274 -20.39 -3.47 3.40
N LEU A 275 -19.97 -2.92 2.24
CA LEU A 275 -20.64 -3.16 0.95
C LEU A 275 -20.55 -4.64 0.55
N GLU A 276 -19.40 -5.29 0.74
CA GLU A 276 -19.24 -6.71 0.45
C GLU A 276 -20.10 -7.58 1.37
N LEU A 277 -20.04 -7.34 2.68
CA LEU A 277 -20.82 -8.08 3.66
C LEU A 277 -22.34 -7.90 3.49
N SER A 278 -22.76 -6.78 2.89
CA SER A 278 -24.16 -6.51 2.54
C SER A 278 -24.54 -7.02 1.14
N ASN A 279 -23.69 -7.81 0.47
CA ASN A 279 -23.90 -8.28 -0.91
C ASN A 279 -24.12 -7.16 -1.95
N ARG A 280 -23.51 -5.99 -1.73
CA ARG A 280 -23.58 -4.81 -2.62
C ARG A 280 -22.26 -4.51 -3.34
N GLN A 281 -21.29 -5.43 -3.29
CA GLN A 281 -19.94 -5.23 -3.87
C GLN A 281 -19.95 -5.00 -5.38
N ALA A 282 -20.97 -5.49 -6.09
CA ALA A 282 -21.07 -5.28 -7.54
C ALA A 282 -21.12 -3.79 -7.92
N TRP A 283 -21.58 -2.91 -7.01
CA TRP A 283 -21.57 -1.46 -7.20
C TRP A 283 -20.17 -0.84 -7.18
N LEU A 284 -19.18 -1.53 -6.64
CA LEU A 284 -17.79 -1.05 -6.62
C LEU A 284 -17.17 -1.03 -8.02
N VAL A 285 -17.57 -1.95 -8.91
CA VAL A 285 -16.98 -2.03 -10.25
C VAL A 285 -17.32 -0.82 -11.13
N PRO A 286 -18.57 -0.39 -11.27
CA PRO A 286 -18.89 0.86 -11.98
C PRO A 286 -18.24 2.09 -11.35
N ALA A 287 -18.08 2.12 -10.02
CA ALA A 287 -17.39 3.19 -9.32
C ALA A 287 -15.90 3.26 -9.70
N PHE A 288 -15.22 2.10 -9.81
CA PHE A 288 -13.85 2.02 -10.31
C PHE A 288 -13.74 2.48 -11.76
N PHE A 289 -14.65 2.07 -12.64
CA PHE A 289 -14.67 2.53 -14.02
C PHE A 289 -14.83 4.05 -14.10
N GLY A 290 -15.72 4.62 -13.33
CA GLY A 290 -15.88 6.07 -13.23
C GLY A 290 -14.59 6.78 -12.81
N ALA A 291 -13.89 6.26 -11.81
CA ALA A 291 -12.61 6.80 -11.34
C ALA A 291 -11.50 6.66 -12.39
N ILE A 292 -11.42 5.53 -13.10
CA ILE A 292 -10.47 5.31 -14.20
C ILE A 292 -10.74 6.27 -15.35
N VAL A 293 -11.99 6.42 -15.76
CA VAL A 293 -12.38 7.33 -16.85
C VAL A 293 -12.05 8.78 -16.47
N ALA A 294 -12.34 9.19 -15.23
CA ALA A 294 -11.99 10.52 -14.74
C ALA A 294 -10.46 10.74 -14.73
N GLY A 295 -9.70 9.74 -14.32
CA GLY A 295 -8.22 9.78 -14.38
C GLY A 295 -7.69 9.89 -15.81
N LEU A 296 -8.26 9.14 -16.76
CA LEU A 296 -7.90 9.23 -18.18
C LEU A 296 -8.25 10.58 -18.80
N ILE A 297 -9.42 11.15 -18.47
CA ILE A 297 -9.81 12.49 -18.91
C ILE A 297 -8.84 13.53 -18.35
N SER A 298 -8.46 13.42 -17.08
CA SER A 298 -7.46 14.29 -16.45
C SER A 298 -6.09 14.18 -17.15
N LEU A 299 -5.68 12.95 -17.48
CA LEU A 299 -4.44 12.69 -18.21
C LEU A 299 -4.45 13.33 -19.61
N LEU A 300 -5.52 13.11 -20.37
CA LEU A 300 -5.67 13.68 -21.71
C LEU A 300 -5.66 15.22 -21.68
N TYR A 301 -6.34 15.82 -20.71
CA TYR A 301 -6.35 17.27 -20.56
C TYR A 301 -4.95 17.82 -20.24
N ASN A 302 -4.18 17.15 -19.38
CA ASN A 302 -2.80 17.55 -19.05
C ASN A 302 -1.81 17.35 -20.20
N VAL A 303 -2.05 16.39 -21.09
CA VAL A 303 -1.18 16.11 -22.25
C VAL A 303 -1.47 17.06 -23.42
N VAL A 304 -2.74 17.49 -23.58
CA VAL A 304 -3.18 18.31 -24.74
C VAL A 304 -3.19 19.82 -24.40
N GLY A 305 -3.28 20.18 -23.12
CA GLY A 305 -3.39 21.59 -22.68
C GLY A 305 -2.04 22.25 -22.46
N ASP A 306 -1.78 23.33 -23.19
CA ASP A 306 -0.70 24.29 -22.91
C ASP A 306 -1.09 25.10 -21.64
N SER A 307 -0.60 24.66 -20.47
CA SER A 307 -1.33 24.89 -19.22
C SER A 307 -0.64 25.89 -18.31
N THR A 308 -1.32 26.99 -18.05
CA THR A 308 -1.11 27.82 -16.85
C THR A 308 -1.56 27.06 -15.56
N ILE A 309 -1.04 27.44 -14.40
CA ILE A 309 -1.38 26.80 -13.10
C ILE A 309 -2.89 26.83 -12.84
N THR A 310 -3.59 27.88 -13.31
CA THR A 310 -5.04 28.05 -13.15
C THR A 310 -5.83 27.02 -13.96
N ASP A 311 -5.37 26.68 -15.16
CA ASP A 311 -6.03 25.70 -16.03
C ASP A 311 -5.87 24.26 -15.50
N ARG A 312 -4.73 23.99 -14.85
CA ARG A 312 -4.46 22.70 -14.20
C ARG A 312 -5.34 22.47 -12.96
N PHE A 313 -5.52 23.51 -12.16
CA PHE A 313 -6.42 23.47 -11.01
C PHE A 313 -7.87 23.23 -11.49
N GLY A 314 -8.30 23.94 -12.51
CA GLY A 314 -9.61 23.76 -13.13
C GLY A 314 -9.80 22.34 -13.68
N ALA A 315 -8.80 21.78 -14.37
CA ALA A 315 -8.86 20.42 -14.91
C ALA A 315 -8.88 19.33 -13.82
N ALA A 316 -8.07 19.48 -12.79
CA ALA A 316 -8.04 18.56 -11.66
C ALA A 316 -9.37 18.60 -10.87
N VAL A 317 -9.93 19.78 -10.65
CA VAL A 317 -11.25 19.97 -10.05
C VAL A 317 -12.33 19.35 -10.95
N MET A 318 -12.34 19.65 -12.25
CA MET A 318 -13.33 19.12 -13.18
C MET A 318 -13.26 17.61 -13.30
N SER A 319 -12.08 17.00 -13.40
CA SER A 319 -11.95 15.53 -13.47
C SER A 319 -12.35 14.87 -12.15
N SER A 320 -12.02 15.47 -11.01
CA SER A 320 -12.44 15.00 -9.70
C SER A 320 -13.95 15.12 -9.53
N VAL A 321 -14.55 16.23 -9.96
CA VAL A 321 -15.99 16.47 -9.94
C VAL A 321 -16.71 15.49 -10.88
N VAL A 322 -16.23 15.27 -12.11
CA VAL A 322 -16.83 14.32 -13.05
C VAL A 322 -16.75 12.88 -12.52
N GLY A 323 -15.60 12.48 -11.97
CA GLY A 323 -15.42 11.16 -11.34
C GLY A 323 -16.32 11.00 -10.11
N ALA A 324 -16.43 12.04 -9.31
CA ALA A 324 -17.31 12.08 -8.15
C ALA A 324 -18.79 12.00 -8.53
N ILE A 325 -19.22 12.74 -9.56
CA ILE A 325 -20.58 12.69 -10.06
C ILE A 325 -20.89 11.31 -10.63
N ALA A 326 -19.98 10.73 -11.42
CA ALA A 326 -20.14 9.38 -11.95
C ALA A 326 -20.28 8.35 -10.82
N MET A 327 -19.44 8.44 -9.78
CA MET A 327 -19.53 7.58 -8.61
C MET A 327 -20.82 7.86 -7.80
N MET A 328 -21.20 9.13 -7.60
CA MET A 328 -22.47 9.50 -6.93
C MET A 328 -23.66 8.91 -7.66
N VAL A 329 -23.71 9.01 -8.98
CA VAL A 329 -24.79 8.45 -9.81
C VAL A 329 -24.86 6.94 -9.61
N VAL A 330 -23.72 6.25 -9.64
CA VAL A 330 -23.64 4.79 -9.44
C VAL A 330 -24.11 4.40 -8.03
N LEU A 331 -23.59 5.08 -7.00
CA LEU A 331 -23.94 4.79 -5.61
C LEU A 331 -25.39 5.21 -5.29
N TRP A 332 -25.88 6.29 -5.91
CA TRP A 332 -27.25 6.79 -5.74
C TRP A 332 -28.28 5.85 -6.39
N PHE A 333 -28.01 5.35 -7.61
CA PHE A 333 -28.83 4.30 -8.21
C PHE A 333 -28.82 3.01 -7.38
N GLY A 334 -27.68 2.64 -6.79
CA GLY A 334 -27.59 1.54 -5.85
C GLY A 334 -28.38 1.76 -4.56
N TRP A 335 -28.48 3.00 -4.10
CA TRP A 335 -29.26 3.38 -2.92
C TRP A 335 -30.77 3.47 -3.21
N LEU A 336 -31.18 4.14 -4.32
CA LEU A 336 -32.58 4.26 -4.75
C LEU A 336 -33.17 2.93 -5.22
N GLY A 337 -32.37 2.09 -5.85
CA GLY A 337 -32.77 0.77 -6.34
C GLY A 337 -33.11 -0.23 -5.23
N GLY A 338 -32.95 0.17 -3.96
CA GLY A 338 -33.47 -0.54 -2.78
C GLY A 338 -33.15 -2.02 -2.70
N GLN A 339 -31.99 -2.49 -3.18
CA GLN A 339 -31.54 -3.90 -3.23
C GLN A 339 -31.60 -4.59 -4.61
N ALA A 340 -32.40 -4.15 -5.54
CA ALA A 340 -32.43 -4.75 -6.88
C ALA A 340 -31.52 -3.97 -7.82
N MET A 341 -30.45 -4.61 -8.30
CA MET A 341 -29.71 -4.11 -9.46
C MET A 341 -30.68 -3.99 -10.64
N PRO A 342 -30.63 -2.91 -11.44
CA PRO A 342 -31.39 -2.84 -12.67
C PRO A 342 -31.14 -4.11 -13.50
N LYS A 343 -32.14 -4.69 -14.11
CA LYS A 343 -32.02 -5.93 -14.90
C LYS A 343 -30.87 -5.91 -15.92
N ARG A 344 -30.56 -4.72 -16.47
CA ARG A 344 -29.43 -4.52 -17.40
C ARG A 344 -28.05 -4.66 -16.72
N VAL A 345 -27.93 -4.27 -15.47
CA VAL A 345 -26.67 -4.45 -14.70
C VAL A 345 -26.52 -5.89 -14.25
N HIS A 346 -27.63 -6.58 -13.94
CA HIS A 346 -27.63 -8.03 -13.66
C HIS A 346 -27.15 -8.85 -14.86
N ALA A 347 -27.46 -8.42 -16.09
CA ALA A 347 -26.96 -9.08 -17.31
C ALA A 347 -25.43 -8.97 -17.48
N LEU A 348 -24.81 -7.94 -16.87
CA LEU A 348 -23.36 -7.73 -16.87
C LEU A 348 -22.66 -8.37 -15.65
N GLU A 349 -23.39 -8.95 -14.72
CA GLU A 349 -22.86 -9.53 -13.49
C GLU A 349 -21.72 -10.55 -13.72
N PRO A 350 -21.79 -11.49 -14.72
CA PRO A 350 -20.69 -12.40 -14.98
C PRO A 350 -19.39 -11.69 -15.38
N GLN A 351 -19.49 -10.65 -16.25
CA GLN A 351 -18.32 -9.85 -16.68
C GLN A 351 -17.77 -9.04 -15.52
N LEU A 352 -18.63 -8.40 -14.73
CA LEU A 352 -18.25 -7.67 -13.53
C LEU A 352 -17.55 -8.57 -12.51
N GLN A 353 -18.00 -9.80 -12.34
CA GLN A 353 -17.38 -10.80 -11.48
C GLN A 353 -15.98 -11.24 -11.96
N VAL A 354 -15.75 -11.30 -13.29
CA VAL A 354 -14.43 -11.60 -13.85
C VAL A 354 -13.45 -10.45 -13.53
N ILE A 355 -13.87 -9.20 -13.76
CA ILE A 355 -13.07 -8.02 -13.45
C ILE A 355 -12.76 -7.95 -11.95
N TYR A 356 -13.76 -8.13 -11.11
CA TYR A 356 -13.64 -8.11 -9.67
C TYR A 356 -12.63 -9.17 -9.17
N ARG A 357 -12.71 -10.40 -9.70
CA ARG A 357 -11.74 -11.46 -9.42
C ARG A 357 -10.34 -11.15 -9.95
N GLY A 358 -10.25 -10.52 -11.12
CA GLY A 358 -8.97 -10.05 -11.69
C GLY A 358 -8.28 -9.05 -10.78
N LEU A 359 -9.01 -8.02 -10.35
CA LEU A 359 -8.51 -7.02 -9.41
C LEU A 359 -8.14 -7.62 -8.04
N ALA A 360 -8.93 -8.57 -7.53
CA ALA A 360 -8.63 -9.26 -6.29
C ALA A 360 -7.33 -10.10 -6.37
N ARG A 361 -7.00 -10.68 -7.55
CA ARG A 361 -5.70 -11.36 -7.76
C ARG A 361 -4.51 -10.43 -7.62
N LEU A 362 -4.64 -9.17 -8.07
CA LEU A 362 -3.58 -8.17 -7.87
C LEU A 362 -3.32 -7.94 -6.38
N GLY A 363 -4.39 -7.98 -5.56
CA GLY A 363 -4.27 -7.95 -4.10
C GLY A 363 -3.53 -9.15 -3.52
N ASP A 364 -3.68 -10.32 -4.12
CA ASP A 364 -2.91 -11.51 -3.71
C ASP A 364 -1.41 -11.34 -3.99
N TRP A 365 -1.04 -10.64 -5.07
CA TRP A 365 0.34 -10.35 -5.43
C TRP A 365 0.92 -9.10 -4.75
N SER A 366 0.09 -8.36 -4.01
CA SER A 366 0.43 -7.02 -3.49
C SER A 366 1.71 -7.00 -2.65
N PHE A 367 1.99 -8.03 -1.87
CA PHE A 367 3.19 -8.09 -1.04
C PHE A 367 4.44 -8.38 -1.89
N SER A 368 4.37 -9.34 -2.82
CA SER A 368 5.43 -9.54 -3.80
C SER A 368 5.68 -8.29 -4.63
N LEU A 369 4.62 -7.60 -5.10
CA LEU A 369 4.71 -6.36 -5.87
C LEU A 369 5.39 -5.25 -5.06
N TYR A 370 5.00 -5.11 -3.78
CA TYR A 370 5.59 -4.14 -2.88
C TYR A 370 7.09 -4.38 -2.63
N LEU A 371 7.55 -5.63 -2.58
CA LEU A 371 8.95 -5.93 -2.33
C LEU A 371 9.82 -5.95 -3.60
N CYS A 372 9.28 -6.38 -4.75
CA CYS A 372 10.10 -6.53 -5.95
C CYS A 372 10.30 -5.25 -6.76
N HIS A 373 9.35 -4.27 -6.69
CA HIS A 373 9.40 -3.13 -7.61
C HIS A 373 10.69 -2.29 -7.52
N PRO A 374 11.32 -2.03 -6.35
CA PRO A 374 12.52 -1.22 -6.32
C PRO A 374 13.73 -1.89 -7.02
N LEU A 375 13.73 -3.24 -7.07
CA LEU A 375 14.79 -3.98 -7.74
C LEU A 375 14.72 -3.87 -9.27
N LEU A 376 13.57 -3.45 -9.83
CA LEU A 376 13.33 -3.50 -11.28
C LEU A 376 13.68 -2.20 -11.99
N PHE A 377 13.74 -1.08 -11.29
CA PHE A 377 14.00 0.22 -11.92
C PHE A 377 15.37 0.28 -12.60
N ALA A 378 16.41 -0.23 -11.95
CA ALA A 378 17.74 -0.25 -12.52
C ALA A 378 17.85 -1.18 -13.74
N PRO A 379 17.38 -2.44 -13.72
CA PRO A 379 17.32 -3.29 -14.90
C PRO A 379 16.54 -2.66 -16.08
N VAL A 380 15.39 -2.02 -15.83
CA VAL A 380 14.65 -1.33 -16.90
C VAL A 380 15.47 -0.20 -17.49
N ARG A 381 16.14 0.63 -16.67
CA ARG A 381 17.03 1.69 -17.15
C ARG A 381 18.21 1.13 -17.96
N LEU A 382 18.77 -0.01 -17.56
CA LEU A 382 19.85 -0.65 -18.34
C LEU A 382 19.40 -1.11 -19.72
N VAL A 383 18.13 -1.49 -19.90
CA VAL A 383 17.56 -1.79 -21.22
C VAL A 383 17.30 -0.52 -22.02
N PHE A 384 16.80 0.54 -21.36
CA PHE A 384 16.49 1.81 -22.01
C PHE A 384 17.76 2.56 -22.47
N ALA A 385 18.83 2.53 -21.70
CA ALA A 385 20.04 3.30 -21.96
C ALA A 385 20.68 3.04 -23.35
N PRO A 386 20.87 1.80 -23.85
CA PRO A 386 21.38 1.57 -25.20
C PRO A 386 20.36 1.95 -26.28
N LEU A 387 19.06 1.74 -26.05
CA LEU A 387 18.01 2.08 -27.02
C LEU A 387 17.89 3.60 -27.19
N GLY A 388 18.04 4.37 -26.12
CA GLY A 388 18.04 5.83 -26.15
C GLY A 388 19.24 6.47 -26.89
N LYS A 389 20.29 5.68 -27.20
CA LYS A 389 21.42 6.14 -28.03
C LYS A 389 21.17 6.00 -29.54
N ILE A 390 20.12 5.29 -29.94
CA ILE A 390 19.72 5.09 -31.32
C ILE A 390 18.80 6.24 -31.72
N GLU A 391 19.24 7.09 -32.65
CA GLU A 391 18.59 8.36 -32.99
C GLU A 391 17.07 8.25 -33.25
N PRO A 392 16.53 7.27 -33.98
CA PRO A 392 15.08 7.13 -34.18
C PRO A 392 14.32 6.70 -32.92
N LEU A 393 14.98 6.08 -31.95
CA LEU A 393 14.39 5.56 -30.71
C LEU A 393 14.58 6.51 -29.52
N ALA A 394 15.47 7.48 -29.62
CA ALA A 394 15.80 8.42 -28.56
C ALA A 394 14.57 9.09 -27.91
N PRO A 395 13.57 9.59 -28.67
CA PRO A 395 12.39 10.24 -28.10
C PRO A 395 11.57 9.35 -27.16
N VAL A 396 11.71 8.02 -27.28
CA VAL A 396 10.95 7.04 -26.49
C VAL A 396 11.78 6.44 -25.35
N PHE A 397 13.08 6.26 -25.55
CA PHE A 397 13.93 5.49 -24.62
C PHE A 397 14.96 6.33 -23.87
N GLN A 398 15.03 7.63 -24.09
CA GLN A 398 15.99 8.51 -23.44
C GLN A 398 15.50 8.98 -22.07
N VAL A 399 15.63 8.12 -21.05
CA VAL A 399 15.16 8.37 -19.68
C VAL A 399 15.85 9.60 -19.08
N GLY A 400 15.05 10.52 -18.54
CA GLY A 400 15.54 11.74 -17.90
C GLY A 400 15.52 12.95 -18.83
N HIS A 401 14.91 12.85 -19.97
CA HIS A 401 14.50 14.01 -20.77
C HIS A 401 13.15 14.57 -20.28
N SER A 402 12.92 15.86 -20.49
CA SER A 402 11.65 16.51 -20.19
C SER A 402 10.65 16.36 -21.33
N GLY A 403 10.25 15.11 -21.61
CA GLY A 403 9.31 14.81 -22.70
C GLY A 403 8.23 13.81 -22.27
N PRO A 404 7.02 13.85 -22.87
CA PRO A 404 5.95 12.95 -22.47
C PRO A 404 6.16 11.50 -22.93
N LEU A 405 6.87 11.26 -24.06
CA LEU A 405 6.96 9.93 -24.66
C LEU A 405 7.91 9.00 -23.91
N ASP A 406 9.12 9.47 -23.57
CA ASP A 406 10.09 8.70 -22.81
C ASP A 406 9.58 8.38 -21.40
N ASN A 407 8.94 9.34 -20.76
CA ASN A 407 8.35 9.18 -19.45
C ASN A 407 7.23 8.14 -19.43
N ILE A 408 6.31 8.18 -20.39
CA ILE A 408 5.24 7.19 -20.52
C ILE A 408 5.82 5.80 -20.83
N ALA A 409 6.80 5.71 -21.72
CA ALA A 409 7.43 4.44 -22.09
C ALA A 409 8.13 3.81 -20.88
N PHE A 410 8.92 4.57 -20.13
CA PHE A 410 9.61 4.11 -18.93
C PHE A 410 8.60 3.71 -17.82
N PHE A 411 7.55 4.50 -17.63
CA PHE A 411 6.49 4.23 -16.67
C PHE A 411 5.77 2.91 -16.98
N VAL A 412 5.32 2.73 -18.24
CA VAL A 412 4.61 1.52 -18.67
C VAL A 412 5.52 0.29 -18.59
N ALA A 413 6.77 0.40 -19.02
CA ALA A 413 7.73 -0.70 -18.96
C ALA A 413 8.02 -1.11 -17.49
N SER A 414 8.28 -0.13 -16.63
CA SER A 414 8.56 -0.38 -15.20
C SER A 414 7.36 -0.99 -14.47
N LEU A 415 6.16 -0.46 -14.70
CA LEU A 415 4.93 -0.97 -14.10
C LEU A 415 4.62 -2.40 -14.59
N THR A 416 4.75 -2.65 -15.90
CA THR A 416 4.53 -3.97 -16.48
C THR A 416 5.53 -4.98 -15.93
N ALA A 417 6.83 -4.63 -15.90
CA ALA A 417 7.87 -5.48 -15.32
C ALA A 417 7.57 -5.80 -13.85
N ALA A 418 7.18 -4.80 -13.05
CA ALA A 418 6.86 -4.98 -11.65
C ALA A 418 5.68 -5.96 -11.45
N ILE A 419 4.60 -5.81 -12.22
CA ILE A 419 3.43 -6.70 -12.14
C ILE A 419 3.79 -8.13 -12.55
N LEU A 420 4.54 -8.31 -13.65
CA LEU A 420 4.94 -9.63 -14.13
C LEU A 420 5.85 -10.34 -13.11
N VAL A 421 6.87 -9.65 -12.61
CA VAL A 421 7.79 -10.22 -11.61
C VAL A 421 7.05 -10.51 -10.31
N ALA A 422 6.12 -9.65 -9.89
CA ALA A 422 5.30 -9.89 -8.71
C ALA A 422 4.43 -11.15 -8.85
N ALA A 423 3.81 -11.35 -10.02
CA ALA A 423 3.01 -12.55 -10.30
C ALA A 423 3.85 -13.84 -10.26
N LEU A 424 5.08 -13.79 -10.82
CA LEU A 424 6.03 -14.90 -10.77
C LEU A 424 6.52 -15.15 -9.34
N ALA A 425 6.93 -14.10 -8.63
CA ALA A 425 7.38 -14.20 -7.24
C ALA A 425 6.27 -14.75 -6.32
N TYR A 426 5.04 -14.27 -6.49
CA TYR A 426 3.90 -14.82 -5.76
C TYR A 426 3.71 -16.33 -6.05
N ARG A 427 3.73 -16.72 -7.32
CA ARG A 427 3.49 -18.10 -7.73
C ARG A 427 4.57 -19.07 -7.24
N PHE A 428 5.84 -18.69 -7.38
CA PHE A 428 6.98 -19.58 -7.17
C PHE A 428 7.66 -19.44 -5.81
N ILE A 429 7.50 -18.31 -5.11
CA ILE A 429 8.15 -18.05 -3.83
C ILE A 429 7.12 -17.83 -2.73
N GLU A 430 6.29 -16.78 -2.82
CA GLU A 430 5.40 -16.36 -1.74
C GLU A 430 4.35 -17.42 -1.39
N ARG A 431 3.61 -17.91 -2.39
CA ARG A 431 2.55 -18.91 -2.18
C ARG A 431 3.08 -20.24 -1.62
N PRO A 432 4.18 -20.84 -2.12
CA PRO A 432 4.79 -22.02 -1.50
C PRO A 432 5.20 -21.79 -0.04
N LEU A 433 5.80 -20.63 0.27
CA LEU A 433 6.16 -20.27 1.64
C LEU A 433 4.92 -20.18 2.55
N ILE A 434 3.86 -19.52 2.11
CA ILE A 434 2.60 -19.43 2.87
C ILE A 434 2.03 -20.81 3.15
N ILE A 435 2.01 -21.70 2.17
CA ILE A 435 1.49 -23.09 2.34
C ILE A 435 2.39 -23.86 3.30
N GLY A 436 3.71 -23.79 3.15
CA GLY A 436 4.67 -24.50 4.00
C GLY A 436 4.57 -24.08 5.47
N PHE A 437 4.60 -22.77 5.73
CA PHE A 437 4.47 -22.25 7.09
C PHE A 437 3.05 -22.43 7.67
N GLY A 438 2.01 -22.45 6.83
CA GLY A 438 0.67 -22.81 7.23
C GLY A 438 0.59 -24.22 7.81
N LYS A 439 1.18 -25.20 7.11
CA LYS A 439 1.28 -26.59 7.60
C LYS A 439 2.10 -26.70 8.89
N LEU A 440 3.19 -25.93 9.00
CA LEU A 440 4.00 -25.89 10.23
C LEU A 440 3.19 -25.32 11.40
N ARG A 441 2.44 -24.24 11.19
CA ARG A 441 1.54 -23.65 12.20
C ARG A 441 0.51 -24.68 12.68
N GLU A 442 -0.12 -25.43 11.76
CA GLU A 442 -1.07 -26.48 12.15
C GLU A 442 -0.42 -27.54 13.03
N ARG A 443 0.80 -27.95 12.69
CA ARG A 443 1.55 -28.92 13.51
C ARG A 443 1.88 -28.39 14.90
N LEU A 444 2.30 -27.11 15.02
CA LEU A 444 2.74 -26.52 16.28
C LEU A 444 1.58 -26.20 17.22
N PHE A 445 0.43 -25.76 16.68
CA PHE A 445 -0.64 -25.21 17.50
C PHE A 445 -1.90 -26.09 17.60
N TYR A 446 -2.10 -27.05 16.68
CA TYR A 446 -3.35 -27.82 16.59
C TYR A 446 -3.19 -29.34 16.63
N ARG A 447 -2.01 -29.91 16.31
CA ARG A 447 -1.79 -31.35 16.51
C ARG A 447 -1.66 -31.64 17.99
N GLN A 448 -2.55 -32.49 18.53
CA GLN A 448 -2.35 -33.12 19.82
C GLN A 448 -1.11 -34.02 19.77
N PRO A 449 -0.30 -34.07 20.85
CA PRO A 449 0.69 -35.12 20.96
C PRO A 449 -0.04 -36.45 20.82
N VAL A 450 0.45 -37.33 19.94
CA VAL A 450 0.05 -38.74 19.95
C VAL A 450 0.49 -39.25 21.30
N GLU A 451 -0.45 -39.54 22.23
CA GLU A 451 -0.16 -40.33 23.39
C GLU A 451 0.39 -41.66 22.89
N VAL A 452 1.69 -41.84 23.03
CA VAL A 452 2.32 -43.15 22.89
C VAL A 452 1.85 -43.91 24.14
N THR A 453 0.76 -44.63 24.02
CA THR A 453 0.43 -45.69 24.97
C THR A 453 1.55 -46.70 24.89
N ALA A 454 2.47 -46.67 25.83
CA ALA A 454 3.41 -47.75 26.06
C ALA A 454 2.60 -48.90 26.61
N ASP A 455 2.37 -49.90 25.72
CA ASP A 455 1.98 -51.25 26.13
C ASP A 455 3.21 -52.00 26.73
#